data_f373cd2d3ca94da276b386e6f0850f2e
#
_entry.id   f373cd2d3ca94da276b386e6f0850f2e
#
_cell.length_a   1.000
_cell.length_b   1.000
_cell.length_c   1.000
_cell.angle_alpha   90.00
_cell.angle_beta   90.00
_cell.angle_gamma   90.00
#
_symmetry.space_group_name_H-M   'P 1'
#
loop_
_entity.id
_entity.type
_entity.pdbx_description
1 polymer ?
#
loop_
_entity_poly.entity_id
_entity_poly.type
_entity_poly.pdbx_seq_one_letter_code
_entity_poly.pdbx_strand_id
1 'polypeptide(L)'
;IGAYTDPTWSQQHSVTFSGGNNRGSFFTSLNYVHNNGVVAGDKDVYNRLSAQINADYKLFDWLTVGNNMSIEKWSTKSVSQRGYGSSFDSMLVLDPLTPVYWTTIDEMAPVMRAEYDKVQAGTAGAPYRFFGDENGFFANTQYNPESEGSPFAKRDQNESTNGGFTMRGTMFMNLTPFKGFTFTSRLGYRISQSSSHSYSSPYYINGRANSTNYSISAGANTGYYYQWENFANYNVTIAKKHNISAMAGMSYIENNSDNVSGNASGADILQAYEPNFLYLSYLKGDAADNVSNSPGKSASLAYFGRLIYSYDNRYSIQANFRADAFDSSKLSAENRWGYFPSVSAGWTSSNEKFIKDNV
;
A
#
# COMPACT_ATOMS: atom_id res chain seq x y z
N ILE A 1 26.15 -12.36 -12.19
CA ILE A 1 24.77 -12.45 -11.63
C ILE A 1 24.81 -13.19 -10.30
N GLY A 2 25.41 -14.40 -10.24
CA GLY A 2 25.41 -15.22 -9.03
C GLY A 2 26.01 -14.56 -7.78
N ALA A 3 27.00 -13.69 -7.93
CA ALA A 3 27.58 -12.96 -6.79
C ALA A 3 26.69 -11.84 -6.25
N TYR A 4 25.76 -11.32 -7.08
CA TYR A 4 24.83 -10.25 -6.69
C TYR A 4 23.55 -10.78 -6.04
N THR A 5 23.28 -12.06 -6.13
CA THR A 5 22.06 -12.68 -5.61
C THR A 5 22.40 -13.74 -4.56
N ASP A 6 21.63 -13.72 -3.47
CA ASP A 6 21.73 -14.73 -2.41
C ASP A 6 20.55 -15.71 -2.47
N PRO A 7 20.76 -16.98 -2.06
CA PRO A 7 19.67 -17.87 -1.73
C PRO A 7 18.84 -17.25 -0.61
N THR A 8 17.55 -17.15 -0.81
CA THR A 8 16.69 -16.46 0.14
C THR A 8 15.63 -17.36 0.74
N TRP A 9 15.24 -17.05 1.97
CA TRP A 9 14.19 -17.75 2.70
C TRP A 9 13.00 -16.84 2.91
N SER A 10 11.84 -17.28 2.44
CA SER A 10 10.57 -16.67 2.80
C SER A 10 9.92 -17.48 3.92
N GLN A 11 9.45 -16.79 4.93
CA GLN A 11 8.78 -17.41 6.08
C GLN A 11 7.39 -16.83 6.22
N GLN A 12 6.41 -17.73 6.42
CA GLN A 12 5.05 -17.35 6.75
C GLN A 12 4.54 -18.24 7.89
N HIS A 13 4.11 -17.60 8.96
CA HIS A 13 3.53 -18.27 10.12
C HIS A 13 2.12 -17.75 10.34
N SER A 14 1.17 -18.66 10.51
CA SER A 14 -0.22 -18.32 10.75
C SER A 14 -0.77 -19.13 11.90
N VAL A 15 -1.43 -18.45 12.83
CA VAL A 15 -2.15 -19.08 13.94
C VAL A 15 -3.58 -18.58 13.90
N THR A 16 -4.52 -19.51 14.00
CA THR A 16 -5.95 -19.23 13.87
C THR A 16 -6.70 -19.80 15.05
N PHE A 17 -7.65 -19.04 15.56
CA PHE A 17 -8.60 -19.45 16.59
C PHE A 17 -10.02 -19.16 16.08
N SER A 18 -10.91 -20.12 16.23
CA SER A 18 -12.32 -19.94 15.91
C SER A 18 -13.19 -20.69 16.88
N GLY A 19 -14.37 -20.20 17.11
CA GLY A 19 -15.35 -20.83 17.96
C GLY A 19 -16.69 -20.14 17.84
N GLY A 20 -17.71 -20.77 18.40
CA GLY A 20 -19.04 -20.21 18.37
C GLY A 20 -20.05 -21.06 19.13
N ASN A 21 -21.24 -20.50 19.28
CA ASN A 21 -22.42 -21.13 19.83
C ASN A 21 -23.68 -20.69 19.04
N ASN A 22 -24.85 -21.04 19.53
CA ASN A 22 -26.11 -20.67 18.87
C ASN A 22 -26.40 -19.15 18.80
N ARG A 23 -25.62 -18.34 19.49
CA ARG A 23 -25.79 -16.89 19.54
C ARG A 23 -24.69 -16.11 18.84
N GLY A 24 -23.52 -16.70 18.65
CA GLY A 24 -22.46 -15.95 17.99
C GLY A 24 -21.28 -16.81 17.60
N SER A 25 -20.47 -16.27 16.74
CA SER A 25 -19.23 -16.86 16.27
C SER A 25 -18.09 -15.87 16.34
N PHE A 26 -16.88 -16.41 16.47
CA PHE A 26 -15.67 -15.60 16.32
C PHE A 26 -14.62 -16.36 15.53
N PHE A 27 -13.81 -15.59 14.85
CA PHE A 27 -12.62 -16.02 14.14
C PHE A 27 -11.50 -15.01 14.39
N THR A 28 -10.36 -15.47 14.81
CA THR A 28 -9.16 -14.63 14.97
C THR A 28 -7.98 -15.32 14.32
N SER A 29 -7.22 -14.59 13.52
CA SER A 29 -6.00 -15.05 12.89
C SER A 29 -4.88 -14.08 13.13
N LEU A 30 -3.70 -14.59 13.47
CA LEU A 30 -2.45 -13.85 13.53
C LEU A 30 -1.52 -14.40 12.45
N ASN A 31 -0.95 -13.52 11.64
CA ASN A 31 -0.09 -13.91 10.53
C ASN A 31 1.18 -13.06 10.54
N TYR A 32 2.32 -13.72 10.45
CA TYR A 32 3.63 -13.12 10.28
C TYR A 32 4.24 -13.55 8.94
N VAL A 33 4.76 -12.59 8.19
CA VAL A 33 5.45 -12.81 6.92
C VAL A 33 6.80 -12.11 6.99
N HIS A 34 7.85 -12.85 6.67
CA HIS A 34 9.19 -12.33 6.44
C HIS A 34 9.67 -12.82 5.07
N ASN A 35 9.95 -11.90 4.17
CA ASN A 35 10.53 -12.18 2.87
C ASN A 35 11.87 -11.47 2.78
N ASN A 36 12.93 -12.22 2.60
CA ASN A 36 14.19 -11.69 2.15
C ASN A 36 14.23 -11.79 0.62
N GLY A 37 14.47 -10.68 -0.06
CA GLY A 37 14.55 -10.65 -1.53
C GLY A 37 15.81 -11.32 -2.06
N VAL A 38 15.96 -11.35 -3.36
CA VAL A 38 17.07 -12.05 -4.02
C VAL A 38 18.37 -11.23 -4.11
N VAL A 39 18.31 -9.94 -3.82
CA VAL A 39 19.50 -9.08 -3.84
C VAL A 39 20.37 -9.37 -2.62
N ALA A 40 21.64 -9.67 -2.85
CA ALA A 40 22.58 -9.99 -1.77
C ALA A 40 22.66 -8.90 -0.71
N GLY A 41 22.65 -9.31 0.56
CA GLY A 41 22.66 -8.42 1.73
C GLY A 41 21.27 -8.21 2.34
N ASP A 42 21.10 -7.12 3.10
CA ASP A 42 19.92 -6.86 3.94
C ASP A 42 19.02 -5.71 3.44
N LYS A 43 19.22 -5.27 2.20
CA LYS A 43 18.52 -4.11 1.63
C LYS A 43 17.29 -4.45 0.78
N ASP A 44 16.93 -5.72 0.68
CA ASP A 44 15.76 -6.21 -0.05
C ASP A 44 14.93 -7.09 0.90
N VAL A 45 14.27 -6.47 1.89
CA VAL A 45 13.59 -7.17 2.97
C VAL A 45 12.17 -6.63 3.15
N TYR A 46 11.21 -7.54 3.28
CA TYR A 46 9.82 -7.22 3.62
C TYR A 46 9.37 -7.97 4.86
N ASN A 47 8.82 -7.25 5.82
CA ASN A 47 8.22 -7.80 7.04
C ASN A 47 6.78 -7.35 7.15
N ARG A 48 5.89 -8.26 7.55
CA ARG A 48 4.49 -7.94 7.84
C ARG A 48 3.97 -8.76 9.01
N LEU A 49 3.37 -8.08 9.96
CA LEU A 49 2.54 -8.67 11.01
C LEU A 49 1.09 -8.23 10.77
N SER A 50 0.17 -9.18 10.69
CA SER A 50 -1.24 -8.89 10.52
C SER A 50 -2.10 -9.71 11.45
N ALA A 51 -3.18 -9.10 11.93
CA ALA A 51 -4.22 -9.75 12.72
C ALA A 51 -5.58 -9.53 12.04
N GLN A 52 -6.40 -10.57 12.04
CA GLN A 52 -7.78 -10.52 11.59
C GLN A 52 -8.68 -10.97 12.73
N ILE A 53 -9.75 -10.21 12.98
CA ILE A 53 -10.73 -10.49 14.02
C ILE A 53 -12.11 -10.33 13.38
N ASN A 54 -12.86 -11.41 13.34
CA ASN A 54 -14.25 -11.43 12.89
C ASN A 54 -15.09 -11.96 14.04
N ALA A 55 -16.13 -11.25 14.40
CA ALA A 55 -17.04 -11.68 15.44
C ALA A 55 -18.45 -11.18 15.13
N ASP A 56 -19.42 -12.03 15.36
CA ASP A 56 -20.83 -11.68 15.32
C ASP A 56 -21.53 -12.23 16.56
N TYR A 57 -22.52 -11.51 17.06
CA TYR A 57 -23.27 -11.91 18.22
C TYR A 57 -24.73 -11.45 18.15
N LYS A 58 -25.62 -12.40 18.41
CA LYS A 58 -27.05 -12.18 18.51
C LYS A 58 -27.37 -11.73 19.93
N LEU A 59 -27.42 -10.42 20.16
CA LEU A 59 -27.72 -9.81 21.46
C LEU A 59 -29.14 -10.13 21.90
N PHE A 60 -30.09 -10.00 20.98
CA PHE A 60 -31.50 -10.35 21.13
C PHE A 60 -31.97 -11.08 19.89
N ASP A 61 -33.13 -11.73 19.93
CA ASP A 61 -33.65 -12.45 18.78
C ASP A 61 -33.89 -11.55 17.55
N TRP A 62 -34.05 -10.28 17.78
CA TRP A 62 -34.24 -9.25 16.76
C TRP A 62 -33.01 -8.37 16.50
N LEU A 63 -31.87 -8.56 17.24
CA LEU A 63 -30.68 -7.74 17.12
C LEU A 63 -29.42 -8.59 17.04
N THR A 64 -28.73 -8.52 15.90
CA THR A 64 -27.38 -9.07 15.71
C THR A 64 -26.40 -7.94 15.48
N VAL A 65 -25.27 -7.97 16.16
CA VAL A 65 -24.14 -7.06 15.96
C VAL A 65 -22.90 -7.85 15.54
N GLY A 66 -22.04 -7.24 14.78
CA GLY A 66 -20.80 -7.89 14.40
C GLY A 66 -19.73 -6.90 14.00
N ASN A 67 -18.50 -7.39 13.97
CA ASN A 67 -17.31 -6.67 13.56
C ASN A 67 -16.38 -7.60 12.77
N ASN A 68 -15.93 -7.14 11.61
CA ASN A 68 -14.88 -7.75 10.84
C ASN A 68 -13.74 -6.74 10.76
N MET A 69 -12.59 -7.05 11.32
CA MET A 69 -11.46 -6.14 11.41
C MET A 69 -10.17 -6.81 10.99
N SER A 70 -9.34 -6.09 10.27
CA SER A 70 -7.97 -6.47 9.94
C SER A 70 -7.02 -5.34 10.33
N ILE A 71 -5.94 -5.70 10.99
CA ILE A 71 -4.86 -4.80 11.39
C ILE A 71 -3.58 -5.33 10.75
N GLU A 72 -2.79 -4.44 10.20
CA GLU A 72 -1.56 -4.77 9.51
C GLU A 72 -0.47 -3.75 9.83
N LYS A 73 0.71 -4.24 10.20
CA LYS A 73 1.94 -3.45 10.29
C LYS A 73 2.98 -4.07 9.36
N TRP A 74 3.58 -3.26 8.51
CA TRP A 74 4.59 -3.72 7.57
C TRP A 74 5.79 -2.79 7.55
N SER A 75 6.92 -3.32 7.17
CA SER A 75 8.13 -2.56 6.87
C SER A 75 8.86 -3.18 5.68
N THR A 76 9.50 -2.35 4.89
CA THR A 76 10.33 -2.79 3.77
C THR A 76 11.59 -1.96 3.68
N LYS A 77 12.69 -2.62 3.34
CA LYS A 77 13.86 -2.03 2.72
C LYS A 77 13.85 -2.45 1.26
N SER A 78 14.22 -1.58 0.37
CA SER A 78 14.24 -1.89 -1.06
C SER A 78 15.38 -1.17 -1.76
N VAL A 79 15.91 -1.81 -2.78
CA VAL A 79 16.89 -1.23 -3.71
C VAL A 79 16.21 -0.95 -5.03
N SER A 80 16.68 0.07 -5.75
CA SER A 80 16.21 0.34 -7.09
C SER A 80 16.63 -0.79 -8.03
N GLN A 81 15.64 -1.51 -8.57
CA GLN A 81 15.87 -2.67 -9.43
C GLN A 81 15.49 -2.43 -10.89
N ARG A 82 14.92 -1.28 -11.20
CA ARG A 82 14.40 -0.96 -12.55
C ARG A 82 14.85 0.42 -12.99
N GLY A 83 15.08 0.54 -14.29
CA GLY A 83 15.46 1.77 -14.94
C GLY A 83 16.98 1.99 -15.00
N TYR A 84 17.35 2.94 -15.85
CA TYR A 84 18.74 3.29 -16.10
C TYR A 84 19.46 3.71 -14.80
N GLY A 85 20.63 3.13 -14.57
CA GLY A 85 21.42 3.39 -13.36
C GLY A 85 20.96 2.64 -12.11
N SER A 86 20.02 1.71 -12.21
CA SER A 86 19.65 0.82 -11.11
C SER A 86 20.73 -0.23 -10.84
N SER A 87 20.69 -0.85 -9.66
CA SER A 87 21.61 -1.93 -9.32
C SER A 87 21.47 -3.12 -10.28
N PHE A 88 20.26 -3.45 -10.70
CA PHE A 88 20.00 -4.53 -11.64
C PHE A 88 20.53 -4.21 -13.05
N ASP A 89 20.33 -2.99 -13.51
CA ASP A 89 20.85 -2.53 -14.80
C ASP A 89 22.37 -2.55 -14.83
N SER A 90 23.02 -2.08 -13.76
CA SER A 90 24.47 -2.15 -13.58
C SER A 90 24.99 -3.58 -13.63
N MET A 91 24.25 -4.55 -13.08
CA MET A 91 24.61 -5.97 -13.12
C MET A 91 24.62 -6.53 -14.55
N LEU A 92 23.69 -6.06 -15.40
CA LEU A 92 23.58 -6.53 -16.79
C LEU A 92 24.65 -5.93 -17.72
N VAL A 93 25.12 -4.73 -17.41
CA VAL A 93 26.06 -3.99 -18.28
C VAL A 93 27.51 -4.03 -17.80
N LEU A 94 27.77 -4.58 -16.62
CA LEU A 94 29.14 -4.77 -16.12
C LEU A 94 29.88 -5.81 -16.98
N ASP A 95 31.07 -5.47 -17.39
CA ASP A 95 31.90 -6.39 -18.19
C ASP A 95 32.33 -7.61 -17.36
N PRO A 96 32.49 -8.79 -18.01
CA PRO A 96 32.79 -10.04 -17.32
C PRO A 96 34.25 -10.14 -16.79
N LEU A 97 35.12 -9.21 -17.15
CA LEU A 97 36.54 -9.19 -16.73
C LEU A 97 36.72 -8.37 -15.46
N THR A 98 35.76 -7.56 -15.08
CA THR A 98 35.78 -6.80 -13.82
C THR A 98 35.57 -7.74 -12.63
N PRO A 99 36.50 -7.82 -11.68
CA PRO A 99 36.31 -8.62 -10.47
C PRO A 99 35.21 -8.03 -9.61
N VAL A 100 34.70 -8.77 -8.63
CA VAL A 100 33.73 -8.26 -7.66
C VAL A 100 34.36 -7.24 -6.73
N TYR A 101 35.61 -7.51 -6.31
CA TYR A 101 36.34 -6.70 -5.35
C TYR A 101 37.71 -6.30 -5.85
N TRP A 102 38.14 -5.14 -5.46
CA TRP A 102 39.56 -4.79 -5.34
C TRP A 102 39.97 -5.02 -3.89
N THR A 103 40.86 -5.99 -3.68
CA THR A 103 41.29 -6.40 -2.34
C THR A 103 42.35 -5.47 -1.77
N THR A 104 43.02 -4.72 -2.63
CA THR A 104 43.99 -3.71 -2.27
C THR A 104 43.71 -2.39 -2.98
N ILE A 105 44.21 -1.30 -2.42
CA ILE A 105 44.08 0.03 -3.01
C ILE A 105 44.77 0.13 -4.37
N ASP A 106 45.87 -0.66 -4.56
CA ASP A 106 46.65 -0.65 -5.80
C ASP A 106 45.94 -1.31 -6.99
N GLU A 107 44.90 -2.11 -6.70
CA GLU A 107 44.05 -2.73 -7.72
C GLU A 107 42.94 -1.77 -8.22
N MET A 108 42.70 -0.65 -7.53
CA MET A 108 41.66 0.29 -7.92
C MET A 108 41.90 0.84 -9.33
N ALA A 109 40.82 1.02 -10.07
CA ALA A 109 40.84 1.76 -11.32
C ALA A 109 41.46 3.15 -11.11
N PRO A 110 42.35 3.61 -12.04
CA PRO A 110 43.14 4.84 -11.84
C PRO A 110 42.29 6.07 -11.47
N VAL A 111 41.11 6.21 -12.06
CA VAL A 111 40.17 7.33 -11.78
C VAL A 111 39.67 7.26 -10.35
N MET A 112 39.27 6.09 -9.88
CA MET A 112 38.78 5.89 -8.52
C MET A 112 39.90 6.06 -7.50
N ARG A 113 41.10 5.53 -7.82
CA ARG A 113 42.29 5.70 -6.98
C ARG A 113 42.67 7.17 -6.79
N ALA A 114 42.61 7.95 -7.86
CA ALA A 114 42.92 9.39 -7.78
C ALA A 114 41.96 10.14 -6.84
N GLU A 115 40.68 9.82 -6.87
CA GLU A 115 39.69 10.40 -5.95
C GLU A 115 39.86 9.89 -4.51
N TYR A 116 40.18 8.61 -4.33
CA TYR A 116 40.49 8.04 -3.03
C TYR A 116 41.68 8.77 -2.38
N ASP A 117 42.79 8.95 -3.13
CA ASP A 117 43.99 9.64 -2.64
C ASP A 117 43.72 11.10 -2.29
N LYS A 118 42.84 11.81 -3.05
CA LYS A 118 42.39 13.16 -2.71
C LYS A 118 41.61 13.19 -1.38
N VAL A 119 40.78 12.21 -1.13
CA VAL A 119 40.03 12.12 0.14
C VAL A 119 40.98 11.92 1.30
N GLN A 120 41.97 11.00 1.15
CA GLN A 120 42.99 10.75 2.18
C GLN A 120 43.86 11.98 2.44
N ALA A 121 44.17 12.75 1.40
CA ALA A 121 44.92 14.01 1.51
C ALA A 121 44.11 15.21 1.99
N GLY A 122 42.78 15.07 2.17
CA GLY A 122 41.89 16.18 2.54
C GLY A 122 41.72 17.22 1.44
N THR A 123 41.97 16.88 0.19
CA THR A 123 41.90 17.77 -0.99
C THR A 123 40.75 17.39 -1.95
N ALA A 124 39.93 16.43 -1.59
CA ALA A 124 38.74 16.05 -2.37
C ALA A 124 37.67 17.17 -2.30
N GLY A 125 36.83 17.20 -3.34
CA GLY A 125 35.68 18.12 -3.38
C GLY A 125 34.57 17.78 -2.36
N ALA A 126 34.60 16.58 -1.78
CA ALA A 126 33.67 16.13 -0.74
C ALA A 126 34.28 14.95 0.03
N PRO A 127 33.76 14.64 1.23
CA PRO A 127 34.13 13.45 2.00
C PRO A 127 33.50 12.19 1.39
N TYR A 128 33.93 11.84 0.18
CA TYR A 128 33.34 10.72 -0.55
C TYR A 128 33.41 9.41 0.20
N ARG A 129 32.28 8.67 0.20
CA ARG A 129 32.20 7.28 0.56
C ARG A 129 32.62 6.42 -0.64
N PHE A 130 33.52 5.48 -0.42
CA PHE A 130 33.86 4.42 -1.35
C PHE A 130 33.25 3.13 -0.83
N PHE A 131 32.51 2.44 -1.69
CA PHE A 131 31.73 1.28 -1.29
C PHE A 131 32.57 0.01 -1.29
N GLY A 132 32.34 -0.82 -0.31
CA GLY A 132 33.02 -2.11 -0.11
C GLY A 132 32.48 -2.78 1.15
N ASP A 133 33.04 -3.96 1.42
CA ASP A 133 32.79 -4.74 2.63
C ASP A 133 34.08 -5.31 3.19
N GLU A 134 34.03 -6.33 4.05
CA GLU A 134 35.19 -7.00 4.64
C GLU A 134 36.15 -7.62 3.61
N ASN A 135 35.70 -7.88 2.39
CA ASN A 135 36.50 -8.48 1.33
C ASN A 135 37.23 -7.44 0.47
N GLY A 136 36.89 -6.16 0.60
CA GLY A 136 37.56 -5.09 -0.14
C GLY A 136 36.56 -4.05 -0.70
N PHE A 137 37.03 -3.25 -1.63
CA PHE A 137 36.23 -2.25 -2.33
C PHE A 137 35.52 -2.89 -3.52
N PHE A 138 34.24 -2.53 -3.74
CA PHE A 138 33.49 -2.98 -4.91
C PHE A 138 34.12 -2.44 -6.20
N ALA A 139 34.56 -3.35 -7.07
CA ALA A 139 35.27 -3.00 -8.27
C ALA A 139 34.37 -2.43 -9.36
N ASN A 140 34.87 -1.42 -10.05
CA ASN A 140 34.26 -0.83 -11.23
C ASN A 140 35.08 -1.19 -12.47
N THR A 141 34.45 -1.24 -13.63
CA THR A 141 35.18 -1.56 -14.87
C THR A 141 36.27 -0.52 -15.17
N GLN A 142 37.40 -1.00 -15.58
CA GLN A 142 38.48 -0.17 -16.12
C GLN A 142 38.36 0.06 -17.63
N TYR A 143 37.56 -0.74 -18.31
CA TYR A 143 37.38 -0.72 -19.76
C TYR A 143 36.36 0.30 -20.23
N ASN A 144 35.40 0.61 -19.35
CA ASN A 144 34.38 1.64 -19.59
C ASN A 144 34.17 2.44 -18.30
N PRO A 145 35.02 3.42 -18.01
CA PRO A 145 34.93 4.23 -16.78
C PRO A 145 33.66 5.08 -16.71
N GLU A 146 32.95 5.26 -17.83
CA GLU A 146 31.65 5.95 -17.92
C GLU A 146 30.47 4.99 -17.76
N SER A 147 30.69 3.72 -17.43
CA SER A 147 29.64 2.75 -17.18
C SER A 147 28.87 3.06 -15.89
N GLU A 148 27.78 2.35 -15.68
CA GLU A 148 26.93 2.49 -14.48
C GLU A 148 27.63 2.12 -13.15
N GLY A 149 28.80 1.52 -13.20
CA GLY A 149 29.59 1.10 -12.06
C GLY A 149 29.16 -0.25 -11.47
N SER A 150 29.71 -0.57 -10.30
CA SER A 150 29.43 -1.83 -9.60
C SER A 150 27.96 -1.92 -9.14
N PRO A 151 27.26 -3.04 -9.39
CA PRO A 151 25.90 -3.25 -8.88
C PRO A 151 25.84 -3.26 -7.35
N PHE A 152 26.88 -3.70 -6.66
CA PHE A 152 26.98 -3.64 -5.20
C PHE A 152 27.12 -2.21 -4.69
N ALA A 153 27.94 -1.39 -5.33
CA ALA A 153 28.07 0.01 -4.99
C ALA A 153 26.74 0.77 -5.23
N LYS A 154 26.05 0.46 -6.32
CA LYS A 154 24.71 1.01 -6.61
C LYS A 154 23.67 0.57 -5.59
N ARG A 155 23.70 -0.69 -5.14
CA ARG A 155 22.86 -1.18 -4.05
C ARG A 155 23.06 -0.37 -2.77
N ASP A 156 24.32 -0.07 -2.44
CA ASP A 156 24.71 0.53 -1.18
C ASP A 156 24.73 2.07 -1.22
N GLN A 157 24.53 2.64 -2.40
CA GLN A 157 24.48 4.09 -2.62
C GLN A 157 23.40 4.79 -1.78
N ASN A 158 22.24 4.18 -1.64
CA ASN A 158 21.10 4.73 -0.92
C ASN A 158 20.65 3.79 0.20
N GLU A 159 20.32 4.39 1.34
CA GLU A 159 19.55 3.73 2.39
C GLU A 159 18.09 4.14 2.25
N SER A 160 17.18 3.17 2.18
CA SER A 160 15.75 3.43 2.05
C SER A 160 14.94 2.49 2.93
N THR A 161 14.12 3.08 3.79
CA THR A 161 13.18 2.36 4.64
C THR A 161 11.77 2.90 4.46
N ASN A 162 10.83 2.01 4.29
CA ASN A 162 9.41 2.35 4.25
C ASN A 162 8.66 1.47 5.23
N GLY A 163 7.63 2.01 5.85
CA GLY A 163 6.82 1.25 6.77
C GLY A 163 5.43 1.82 6.89
N GLY A 164 4.52 1.02 7.40
CA GLY A 164 3.15 1.49 7.56
C GLY A 164 2.32 0.63 8.48
N PHE A 165 1.20 1.21 8.85
CA PHE A 165 0.15 0.59 9.63
C PHE A 165 -1.17 0.82 8.91
N THR A 166 -1.98 -0.23 8.82
CA THR A 166 -3.33 -0.14 8.27
C THR A 166 -4.29 -0.91 9.18
N MET A 167 -5.37 -0.25 9.57
CA MET A 167 -6.51 -0.88 10.20
C MET A 167 -7.73 -0.66 9.31
N ARG A 168 -8.42 -1.73 8.98
CA ARG A 168 -9.65 -1.70 8.18
C ARG A 168 -10.66 -2.67 8.73
N GLY A 169 -11.93 -2.33 8.61
CA GLY A 169 -12.97 -3.20 9.08
C GLY A 169 -14.35 -2.72 8.75
N THR A 170 -15.32 -3.51 9.19
CA THR A 170 -16.74 -3.21 9.09
C THR A 170 -17.41 -3.60 10.39
N MET A 171 -18.04 -2.64 11.05
CA MET A 171 -18.96 -2.87 12.14
C MET A 171 -20.37 -2.85 11.59
N PHE A 172 -21.22 -3.75 12.02
CA PHE A 172 -22.59 -3.79 11.57
C PHE A 172 -23.57 -4.14 12.68
N MET A 173 -24.80 -3.71 12.46
CA MET A 173 -25.94 -4.01 13.27
C MET A 173 -27.12 -4.37 12.36
N ASN A 174 -27.72 -5.52 12.60
CA ASN A 174 -28.92 -5.99 11.91
C ASN A 174 -30.09 -6.06 12.87
N LEU A 175 -31.15 -5.34 12.54
CA LEU A 175 -32.40 -5.32 13.29
C LEU A 175 -33.47 -6.08 12.51
N THR A 176 -34.06 -7.10 13.12
CA THR A 176 -35.14 -7.91 12.54
C THR A 176 -36.37 -7.93 13.47
N PRO A 177 -37.05 -6.80 13.68
CA PRO A 177 -38.08 -6.66 14.69
C PRO A 177 -39.34 -7.47 14.40
N PHE A 178 -39.62 -7.78 13.12
CA PHE A 178 -40.75 -8.62 12.69
C PHE A 178 -40.41 -9.35 11.39
N LYS A 179 -41.18 -10.37 11.08
CA LYS A 179 -40.97 -11.25 9.94
C LYS A 179 -40.94 -10.48 8.62
N GLY A 180 -39.87 -10.71 7.82
CA GLY A 180 -39.70 -10.13 6.51
C GLY A 180 -39.00 -8.77 6.50
N PHE A 181 -38.85 -8.10 7.63
CA PHE A 181 -38.16 -6.82 7.74
C PHE A 181 -36.75 -6.99 8.31
N THR A 182 -35.78 -6.33 7.67
CA THR A 182 -34.41 -6.22 8.18
C THR A 182 -33.92 -4.80 7.95
N PHE A 183 -33.47 -4.15 9.01
CA PHE A 183 -32.72 -2.91 8.92
C PHE A 183 -31.25 -3.20 9.23
N THR A 184 -30.37 -2.74 8.35
CA THR A 184 -28.92 -2.86 8.52
C THR A 184 -28.30 -1.48 8.61
N SER A 185 -27.53 -1.27 9.66
CA SER A 185 -26.57 -0.16 9.75
C SER A 185 -25.19 -0.74 9.78
N ARG A 186 -24.31 -0.28 8.89
CA ARG A 186 -22.91 -0.73 8.86
C ARG A 186 -21.96 0.43 8.62
N LEU A 187 -20.85 0.40 9.35
CA LEU A 187 -19.76 1.36 9.26
C LEU A 187 -18.51 0.61 8.79
N GLY A 188 -18.15 0.81 7.52
CA GLY A 188 -16.85 0.43 6.99
C GLY A 188 -15.82 1.51 7.29
N TYR A 189 -14.62 1.13 7.69
CA TYR A 189 -13.56 2.08 7.98
C TYR A 189 -12.19 1.56 7.53
N ARG A 190 -11.29 2.48 7.19
CA ARG A 190 -9.88 2.22 6.97
C ARG A 190 -9.09 3.40 7.52
N ILE A 191 -8.14 3.11 8.37
CA ILE A 191 -7.14 4.04 8.89
C ILE A 191 -5.80 3.54 8.39
N SER A 192 -5.06 4.38 7.70
CA SER A 192 -3.73 4.04 7.19
C SER A 192 -2.73 5.12 7.56
N GLN A 193 -1.55 4.69 7.93
CA GLN A 193 -0.40 5.53 8.17
C GLN A 193 0.81 4.86 7.53
N SER A 194 1.62 5.63 6.82
CA SER A 194 2.89 5.16 6.30
C SER A 194 3.95 6.23 6.44
N SER A 195 5.20 5.80 6.53
CA SER A 195 6.36 6.67 6.55
C SER A 195 7.42 6.13 5.60
N SER A 196 8.16 7.04 5.01
CA SER A 196 9.31 6.76 4.17
C SER A 196 10.49 7.58 4.65
N HIS A 197 11.66 6.99 4.56
CA HIS A 197 12.92 7.66 4.84
C HIS A 197 13.99 7.12 3.91
N SER A 198 14.73 8.03 3.28
CA SER A 198 15.82 7.65 2.38
C SER A 198 16.92 8.68 2.48
N TYR A 199 18.16 8.23 2.39
CA TYR A 199 19.31 9.09 2.41
C TYR A 199 20.50 8.50 1.67
N SER A 200 21.39 9.39 1.19
CA SER A 200 22.72 9.07 0.68
C SER A 200 23.74 10.08 1.19
N SER A 201 24.96 9.61 1.46
CA SER A 201 26.13 10.45 1.72
C SER A 201 26.81 10.84 0.40
N PRO A 202 27.70 11.81 0.36
CA PRO A 202 28.61 12.00 -0.75
C PRO A 202 29.32 10.69 -1.09
N TYR A 203 29.38 10.34 -2.37
CA TYR A 203 29.94 9.08 -2.80
C TYR A 203 30.67 9.21 -4.14
N TYR A 204 31.60 8.30 -4.38
CA TYR A 204 32.27 8.16 -5.65
C TYR A 204 32.29 6.69 -6.06
N ILE A 205 31.64 6.37 -7.16
CA ILE A 205 31.67 5.06 -7.80
C ILE A 205 32.56 5.15 -9.05
N ASN A 206 32.30 6.14 -9.92
CA ASN A 206 33.11 6.45 -11.10
C ASN A 206 32.86 7.91 -11.54
N GLY A 207 33.46 8.34 -12.63
CA GLY A 207 33.33 9.70 -13.16
C GLY A 207 31.90 10.12 -13.48
N ARG A 208 31.01 9.17 -13.79
CA ARG A 208 29.59 9.41 -14.11
C ARG A 208 28.67 9.23 -12.91
N ALA A 209 29.01 8.28 -12.05
CA ALA A 209 28.20 7.94 -10.86
C ALA A 209 28.91 8.42 -9.59
N ASN A 210 28.70 9.70 -9.24
CA ASN A 210 29.23 10.33 -8.03
C ASN A 210 28.29 11.43 -7.55
N SER A 211 28.42 11.82 -6.31
CA SER A 211 27.73 12.99 -5.73
C SER A 211 28.59 13.61 -4.64
N THR A 212 28.72 14.93 -4.68
CA THR A 212 29.37 15.73 -3.64
C THR A 212 28.44 16.07 -2.49
N ASN A 213 27.14 15.82 -2.64
CA ASN A 213 26.12 16.23 -1.69
C ASN A 213 25.53 15.05 -0.92
N TYR A 214 25.20 15.31 0.32
CA TYR A 214 24.21 14.52 1.05
C TYR A 214 22.84 14.75 0.42
N SER A 215 22.03 13.69 0.37
CA SER A 215 20.63 13.77 -0.04
C SER A 215 19.79 13.04 0.98
N ILE A 216 18.78 13.68 1.53
CA ILE A 216 17.92 13.15 2.56
C ILE A 216 16.47 13.43 2.18
N SER A 217 15.62 12.42 2.25
CA SER A 217 14.18 12.56 2.08
C SER A 217 13.42 11.84 3.17
N ALA A 218 12.33 12.43 3.62
CA ALA A 218 11.40 11.82 4.55
C ALA A 218 9.97 12.20 4.18
N GLY A 219 9.05 11.25 4.42
CA GLY A 219 7.65 11.48 4.15
C GLY A 219 6.76 10.74 5.14
N ALA A 220 5.59 11.29 5.38
CA ALA A 220 4.54 10.66 6.16
C ALA A 220 3.20 10.85 5.46
N ASN A 221 2.44 9.76 5.36
CA ASN A 221 1.08 9.76 4.86
C ASN A 221 0.14 9.28 5.93
N THR A 222 -0.98 9.97 6.11
CA THR A 222 -2.11 9.50 6.90
C THR A 222 -3.36 9.49 6.05
N GLY A 223 -4.19 8.48 6.24
CA GLY A 223 -5.44 8.35 5.50
C GLY A 223 -6.56 7.82 6.39
N TYR A 224 -7.73 8.43 6.26
CA TYR A 224 -8.95 8.01 6.91
C TYR A 224 -10.03 7.84 5.85
N TYR A 225 -10.61 6.66 5.80
CA TYR A 225 -11.78 6.37 4.99
C TYR A 225 -12.85 5.80 5.88
N TYR A 226 -14.08 6.27 5.74
CA TYR A 226 -15.24 5.61 6.30
C TYR A 226 -16.42 5.65 5.34
N GLN A 227 -17.21 4.58 5.41
CA GLN A 227 -18.45 4.40 4.67
C GLN A 227 -19.52 4.00 5.64
N TRP A 228 -20.53 4.83 5.78
CA TRP A 228 -21.67 4.54 6.63
C TRP A 228 -22.90 4.29 5.76
N GLU A 229 -23.46 3.10 5.90
CA GLU A 229 -24.61 2.67 5.15
C GLU A 229 -25.74 2.29 6.09
N ASN A 230 -26.93 2.76 5.77
CA ASN A 230 -28.16 2.42 6.47
C ASN A 230 -29.21 2.04 5.45
N PHE A 231 -29.72 0.82 5.52
CA PHE A 231 -30.73 0.36 4.59
C PHE A 231 -31.71 -0.61 5.23
N ALA A 232 -32.96 -0.50 4.81
CA ALA A 232 -34.02 -1.39 5.21
C ALA A 232 -34.42 -2.29 4.03
N ASN A 233 -34.67 -3.55 4.31
CA ASN A 233 -35.25 -4.51 3.38
C ASN A 233 -36.55 -5.04 3.96
N TYR A 234 -37.57 -5.17 3.10
CA TYR A 234 -38.84 -5.80 3.45
C TYR A 234 -39.22 -6.81 2.38
N ASN A 235 -39.43 -8.06 2.80
CA ASN A 235 -39.78 -9.17 1.92
C ASN A 235 -41.09 -9.77 2.41
N VAL A 236 -42.10 -9.86 1.54
CA VAL A 236 -43.42 -10.43 1.85
C VAL A 236 -43.95 -11.25 0.69
N THR A 237 -44.58 -12.36 1.03
CA THR A 237 -45.33 -13.19 0.07
C THR A 237 -46.83 -13.13 0.43
N ILE A 238 -47.63 -12.62 -0.48
CA ILE A 238 -49.09 -12.48 -0.32
C ILE A 238 -49.76 -13.53 -1.20
N ALA A 239 -50.78 -14.19 -0.65
CA ALA A 239 -51.59 -15.22 -1.33
C ALA A 239 -50.73 -16.32 -2.00
N LYS A 240 -49.55 -16.62 -1.48
CA LYS A 240 -48.57 -17.61 -1.98
C LYS A 240 -48.08 -17.39 -3.42
N LYS A 241 -48.47 -16.29 -4.08
CA LYS A 241 -48.18 -16.00 -5.49
C LYS A 241 -47.51 -14.66 -5.71
N HIS A 242 -47.75 -13.70 -4.85
CA HIS A 242 -47.20 -12.34 -4.99
C HIS A 242 -46.02 -12.16 -4.07
N ASN A 243 -44.81 -12.19 -4.63
CA ASN A 243 -43.56 -11.94 -3.88
C ASN A 243 -43.17 -10.48 -4.10
N ILE A 244 -43.04 -9.75 -3.02
CA ILE A 244 -42.61 -8.35 -3.02
C ILE A 244 -41.34 -8.24 -2.19
N SER A 245 -40.32 -7.64 -2.77
CA SER A 245 -39.08 -7.27 -2.08
C SER A 245 -38.83 -5.77 -2.29
N ALA A 246 -38.79 -5.02 -1.22
CA ALA A 246 -38.53 -3.59 -1.23
C ALA A 246 -37.26 -3.30 -0.42
N MET A 247 -36.43 -2.41 -0.92
CA MET A 247 -35.21 -1.92 -0.25
C MET A 247 -35.12 -0.41 -0.41
N ALA A 248 -34.80 0.29 0.67
CA ALA A 248 -34.42 1.70 0.63
C ALA A 248 -33.26 1.97 1.58
N GLY A 249 -32.37 2.87 1.21
CA GLY A 249 -31.22 3.16 2.05
C GLY A 249 -30.42 4.38 1.61
N MET A 250 -29.41 4.64 2.40
CA MET A 250 -28.40 5.67 2.15
C MET A 250 -27.01 5.13 2.35
N SER A 251 -26.04 5.72 1.67
CA SER A 251 -24.61 5.50 1.86
C SER A 251 -23.89 6.85 1.90
N TYR A 252 -23.10 7.08 2.94
CA TYR A 252 -22.20 8.21 3.05
C TYR A 252 -20.76 7.70 3.07
N ILE A 253 -19.92 8.27 2.23
CA ILE A 253 -18.50 7.94 2.14
C ILE A 253 -17.71 9.22 2.35
N GLU A 254 -16.68 9.16 3.18
CA GLU A 254 -15.69 10.22 3.30
C GLU A 254 -14.29 9.62 3.24
N ASN A 255 -13.42 10.25 2.47
CA ASN A 255 -12.01 9.91 2.37
C ASN A 255 -11.18 11.16 2.62
N ASN A 256 -10.30 11.08 3.60
CA ASN A 256 -9.34 12.11 3.95
C ASN A 256 -7.94 11.54 3.82
N SER A 257 -7.03 12.31 3.28
CA SER A 257 -5.61 12.00 3.23
C SER A 257 -4.79 13.23 3.54
N ASP A 258 -3.69 13.04 4.21
CA ASP A 258 -2.67 14.07 4.41
C ASP A 258 -1.30 13.47 4.10
N ASN A 259 -0.58 14.12 3.22
CA ASN A 259 0.76 13.75 2.81
C ASN A 259 1.69 14.91 3.11
N VAL A 260 2.67 14.65 3.95
CA VAL A 260 3.77 15.57 4.22
C VAL A 260 5.06 14.91 3.76
N SER A 261 5.84 15.60 2.96
CA SER A 261 7.17 15.14 2.55
C SER A 261 8.17 16.29 2.54
N GLY A 262 9.40 15.94 2.84
CA GLY A 262 10.53 16.84 2.77
C GLY A 262 11.70 16.15 2.11
N ASN A 263 12.47 16.92 1.34
CA ASN A 263 13.76 16.50 0.83
C ASN A 263 14.74 17.66 0.93
N ALA A 264 15.96 17.33 1.25
CA ALA A 264 17.05 18.28 1.37
C ALA A 264 18.32 17.70 0.76
N SER A 265 19.15 18.56 0.17
CA SER A 265 20.43 18.19 -0.43
C SER A 265 21.45 19.28 -0.21
N GLY A 266 22.63 18.93 0.28
CA GLY A 266 23.71 19.90 0.53
C GLY A 266 25.06 19.21 0.76
N ALA A 267 26.14 20.00 0.64
CA ALA A 267 27.49 19.51 0.79
C ALA A 267 27.89 19.27 2.26
N ASP A 268 27.25 20.00 3.18
CA ASP A 268 27.59 19.99 4.59
C ASP A 268 26.45 19.49 5.46
N ILE A 269 26.77 18.72 6.48
CA ILE A 269 25.86 18.31 7.55
C ILE A 269 26.32 18.85 8.90
N LEU A 270 25.37 19.05 9.82
CA LEU A 270 25.65 19.18 11.23
C LEU A 270 26.20 17.83 11.73
N GLN A 271 26.89 17.84 12.87
CA GLN A 271 27.38 16.61 13.46
C GLN A 271 26.22 15.64 13.69
N ALA A 272 26.27 14.49 13.01
CA ALA A 272 25.27 13.45 13.16
C ALA A 272 25.47 12.67 14.46
N TYR A 273 24.40 12.46 15.22
CA TYR A 273 24.44 11.59 16.40
C TYR A 273 24.48 10.11 15.99
N GLU A 274 23.84 9.78 14.88
CA GLU A 274 23.82 8.46 14.28
C GLU A 274 24.48 8.53 12.91
N PRO A 275 25.77 8.16 12.77
CA PRO A 275 26.50 8.29 11.52
C PRO A 275 25.93 7.40 10.38
N ASN A 276 25.17 6.37 10.74
CA ASN A 276 24.54 5.45 9.80
C ASN A 276 23.09 5.79 9.50
N PHE A 277 22.56 6.92 10.00
CA PHE A 277 21.19 7.36 9.77
C PHE A 277 21.12 8.87 9.71
N LEU A 278 20.82 9.42 8.55
CA LEU A 278 20.81 10.85 8.32
C LEU A 278 19.37 11.40 8.34
N TYR A 279 19.13 12.38 9.18
CA TYR A 279 17.85 13.09 9.29
C TYR A 279 17.89 14.40 8.51
N LEU A 280 16.72 14.89 8.04
CA LEU A 280 16.59 16.17 7.36
C LEU A 280 17.20 17.32 8.17
N SER A 281 17.04 17.30 9.48
CA SER A 281 17.58 18.32 10.39
C SER A 281 19.11 18.32 10.51
N TYR A 282 19.81 17.36 9.91
CA TYR A 282 21.27 17.33 9.92
C TYR A 282 21.90 18.19 8.83
N LEU A 283 21.16 18.53 7.77
CA LEU A 283 21.64 19.46 6.76
C LEU A 283 21.70 20.88 7.30
N LYS A 284 22.72 21.63 6.89
CA LYS A 284 22.85 23.03 7.24
C LYS A 284 21.81 23.87 6.47
N GLY A 285 21.46 25.04 7.04
CA GLY A 285 20.36 25.88 6.56
C GLY A 285 20.55 26.54 5.18
N ASP A 286 21.67 26.29 4.49
CA ASP A 286 21.93 26.70 3.12
C ASP A 286 21.68 25.55 2.09
N ALA A 287 21.24 24.41 2.58
CA ALA A 287 20.89 23.28 1.75
C ALA A 287 19.66 23.59 0.87
N ALA A 288 19.62 23.00 -0.31
CA ALA A 288 18.45 23.09 -1.18
C ALA A 288 17.32 22.20 -0.61
N ASP A 289 16.37 22.84 0.03
CA ASP A 289 15.29 22.19 0.74
C ASP A 289 13.97 22.32 -0.02
N ASN A 290 13.20 21.24 -0.01
CA ASN A 290 11.85 21.24 -0.53
C ASN A 290 10.93 20.55 0.46
N VAL A 291 9.84 21.23 0.82
CA VAL A 291 8.78 20.69 1.69
C VAL A 291 7.46 20.78 0.96
N SER A 292 6.71 19.70 0.98
CA SER A 292 5.40 19.60 0.37
C SER A 292 4.39 19.08 1.37
N ASN A 293 3.21 19.68 1.39
CA ASN A 293 2.03 19.16 2.09
C ASN A 293 0.87 19.14 1.12
N SER A 294 0.20 18.00 1.01
CA SER A 294 -0.87 17.79 0.06
C SER A 294 -2.06 17.08 0.73
N PRO A 295 -2.87 17.85 1.49
CA PRO A 295 -4.09 17.32 2.07
C PRO A 295 -5.15 17.08 0.98
N GLY A 296 -5.87 15.96 1.11
CA GLY A 296 -6.98 15.61 0.23
C GLY A 296 -8.21 15.28 1.04
N LYS A 297 -9.37 15.77 0.60
CA LYS A 297 -10.66 15.39 1.17
C LYS A 297 -11.66 15.18 0.05
N SER A 298 -12.42 14.08 0.14
CA SER A 298 -13.58 13.84 -0.72
C SER A 298 -14.70 13.20 0.07
N ALA A 299 -15.92 13.53 -0.29
CA ALA A 299 -17.13 12.96 0.30
C ALA A 299 -18.15 12.62 -0.80
N SER A 300 -18.93 11.58 -0.58
CA SER A 300 -20.09 11.26 -1.41
C SER A 300 -21.28 10.81 -0.55
N LEU A 301 -22.46 11.13 -1.02
CA LEU A 301 -23.72 10.75 -0.40
C LEU A 301 -24.61 10.13 -1.46
N ALA A 302 -25.19 8.98 -1.15
CA ALA A 302 -26.11 8.31 -2.04
C ALA A 302 -27.39 7.92 -1.32
N TYR A 303 -28.51 8.08 -2.03
CA TYR A 303 -29.79 7.47 -1.66
C TYR A 303 -30.17 6.45 -2.72
N PHE A 304 -30.67 5.30 -2.30
CA PHE A 304 -31.04 4.24 -3.22
C PHE A 304 -32.28 3.49 -2.79
N GLY A 305 -33.00 3.00 -3.77
CA GLY A 305 -34.18 2.18 -3.56
C GLY A 305 -34.32 1.11 -4.64
N ARG A 306 -34.90 0.00 -4.28
CA ARG A 306 -35.24 -1.11 -5.18
C ARG A 306 -36.56 -1.72 -4.81
N LEU A 307 -37.40 -1.95 -5.80
CA LEU A 307 -38.62 -2.72 -5.69
C LEU A 307 -38.61 -3.86 -6.68
N ILE A 308 -38.78 -5.08 -6.16
CA ILE A 308 -38.93 -6.28 -6.97
C ILE A 308 -40.29 -6.85 -6.69
N TYR A 309 -41.05 -7.12 -7.75
CA TYR A 309 -42.33 -7.84 -7.69
C TYR A 309 -42.23 -9.07 -8.57
N SER A 310 -42.62 -10.22 -8.03
CA SER A 310 -42.70 -11.47 -8.79
C SER A 310 -44.07 -12.12 -8.58
N TYR A 311 -44.71 -12.51 -9.68
CA TYR A 311 -45.95 -13.20 -9.67
C TYR A 311 -45.79 -14.68 -10.01
N ASP A 312 -46.22 -15.55 -9.10
CA ASP A 312 -46.25 -17.01 -9.24
C ASP A 312 -44.88 -17.62 -9.67
N ASN A 313 -43.77 -16.96 -9.34
CA ASN A 313 -42.41 -17.26 -9.79
C ASN A 313 -42.27 -17.36 -11.32
N ARG A 314 -43.15 -16.74 -12.06
CA ARG A 314 -43.17 -16.72 -13.53
C ARG A 314 -42.79 -15.37 -14.11
N TYR A 315 -43.42 -14.32 -13.62
CA TYR A 315 -43.22 -12.96 -14.10
C TYR A 315 -42.59 -12.13 -13.02
N SER A 316 -41.54 -11.37 -13.36
CA SER A 316 -40.88 -10.46 -12.44
C SER A 316 -40.67 -9.10 -13.06
N ILE A 317 -40.81 -8.06 -12.26
CA ILE A 317 -40.45 -6.70 -12.61
C ILE A 317 -39.62 -6.14 -11.47
N GLN A 318 -38.56 -5.43 -11.83
CA GLN A 318 -37.70 -4.73 -10.87
C GLN A 318 -37.53 -3.28 -11.30
N ALA A 319 -37.69 -2.39 -10.34
CA ALA A 319 -37.39 -0.98 -10.47
C ALA A 319 -36.30 -0.61 -9.48
N ASN A 320 -35.29 0.13 -9.93
CA ASN A 320 -34.23 0.68 -9.08
C ASN A 320 -34.15 2.19 -9.29
N PHE A 321 -33.83 2.87 -8.23
CA PHE A 321 -33.53 4.29 -8.25
C PHE A 321 -32.30 4.56 -7.40
N ARG A 322 -31.39 5.37 -7.91
CA ARG A 322 -30.22 5.83 -7.18
C ARG A 322 -30.00 7.31 -7.45
N ALA A 323 -29.74 8.06 -6.39
CA ALA A 323 -29.33 9.45 -6.44
C ALA A 323 -27.97 9.54 -5.75
N ASP A 324 -26.97 10.01 -6.46
CA ASP A 324 -25.58 10.15 -5.98
C ASP A 324 -25.16 11.61 -5.99
N ALA A 325 -24.60 12.09 -4.89
CA ALA A 325 -23.91 13.37 -4.81
C ALA A 325 -22.43 13.14 -4.51
N PHE A 326 -21.59 13.89 -5.18
CA PHE A 326 -20.14 13.90 -4.95
C PHE A 326 -19.66 15.30 -4.59
N ASP A 327 -18.88 15.43 -3.53
CA ASP A 327 -18.26 16.68 -3.14
C ASP A 327 -17.04 16.95 -4.05
N SER A 328 -17.22 17.90 -4.96
CA SER A 328 -16.20 18.32 -5.91
C SER A 328 -16.13 19.85 -5.93
N SER A 329 -14.92 20.37 -5.79
CA SER A 329 -14.65 21.81 -5.96
C SER A 329 -14.86 22.30 -7.41
N LYS A 330 -14.98 21.37 -8.37
CA LYS A 330 -15.19 21.67 -9.80
C LYS A 330 -16.65 21.79 -10.19
N LEU A 331 -17.58 21.39 -9.30
CA LEU A 331 -19.02 21.42 -9.55
C LEU A 331 -19.71 22.37 -8.57
N SER A 332 -20.63 23.19 -9.05
CA SER A 332 -21.53 23.96 -8.17
C SER A 332 -22.40 23.00 -7.35
N ALA A 333 -22.86 23.45 -6.18
CA ALA A 333 -23.64 22.61 -5.26
C ALA A 333 -24.90 22.00 -5.91
N GLU A 334 -25.55 22.75 -6.80
CA GLU A 334 -26.74 22.34 -7.56
C GLU A 334 -26.46 21.26 -8.61
N ASN A 335 -25.22 21.15 -9.10
CA ASN A 335 -24.82 20.19 -10.13
C ASN A 335 -24.09 18.96 -9.57
N ARG A 336 -24.12 18.75 -8.25
CA ARG A 336 -23.45 17.62 -7.61
C ARG A 336 -24.27 16.34 -7.57
N TRP A 337 -25.57 16.40 -7.93
CA TRP A 337 -26.47 15.26 -7.89
C TRP A 337 -26.66 14.62 -9.26
N GLY A 338 -26.46 13.31 -9.33
CA GLY A 338 -26.83 12.47 -10.46
C GLY A 338 -27.97 11.53 -10.09
N TYR A 339 -28.91 11.28 -11.02
CA TYR A 339 -30.07 10.42 -10.81
C TYR A 339 -30.08 9.28 -11.81
N PHE A 340 -30.21 8.05 -11.32
CA PHE A 340 -30.03 6.83 -12.09
C PHE A 340 -31.21 5.87 -11.90
N PRO A 341 -32.35 6.09 -12.57
CA PRO A 341 -33.45 5.14 -12.59
C PRO A 341 -33.17 3.97 -13.54
N SER A 342 -33.62 2.77 -13.17
CA SER A 342 -33.63 1.63 -14.07
C SER A 342 -34.81 0.70 -13.80
N VAL A 343 -35.32 0.07 -14.87
CA VAL A 343 -36.42 -0.90 -14.81
C VAL A 343 -36.04 -2.12 -15.63
N SER A 344 -36.35 -3.31 -15.11
CA SER A 344 -36.19 -4.57 -15.82
C SER A 344 -37.40 -5.49 -15.61
N ALA A 345 -37.68 -6.35 -16.57
CA ALA A 345 -38.73 -7.36 -16.50
C ALA A 345 -38.16 -8.72 -16.88
N GLY A 346 -38.68 -9.77 -16.27
CA GLY A 346 -38.24 -11.14 -16.50
C GLY A 346 -39.45 -12.10 -16.59
N TRP A 347 -39.31 -13.11 -17.42
CA TRP A 347 -40.25 -14.21 -17.56
C TRP A 347 -39.53 -15.56 -17.42
N THR A 348 -39.97 -16.37 -16.47
CA THR A 348 -39.46 -17.73 -16.26
C THR A 348 -40.40 -18.72 -17.00
N SER A 349 -40.16 -18.90 -18.29
CA SER A 349 -41.00 -19.72 -19.18
C SER A 349 -41.11 -21.17 -18.75
N SER A 350 -40.06 -21.74 -18.14
CA SER A 350 -40.05 -23.09 -17.59
C SER A 350 -41.10 -23.33 -16.49
N ASN A 351 -41.62 -22.27 -15.88
CA ASN A 351 -42.66 -22.37 -14.86
C ASN A 351 -44.08 -22.27 -15.44
N GLU A 352 -44.19 -22.09 -16.75
CA GLU A 352 -45.50 -22.13 -17.42
C GLU A 352 -46.04 -23.54 -17.52
N LYS A 353 -47.37 -23.68 -17.35
CA LYS A 353 -48.04 -24.99 -17.40
C LYS A 353 -47.76 -25.73 -18.70
N PHE A 354 -47.84 -25.04 -19.83
CA PHE A 354 -47.65 -25.62 -21.15
C PHE A 354 -46.21 -26.15 -21.39
N ILE A 355 -45.24 -25.75 -20.59
CA ILE A 355 -43.87 -26.27 -20.62
C ILE A 355 -43.74 -27.40 -19.55
N LYS A 356 -44.18 -27.12 -18.33
CA LYS A 356 -44.09 -28.07 -17.21
C LYS A 356 -44.79 -29.39 -17.46
N ASP A 357 -45.93 -29.35 -18.17
CA ASP A 357 -46.74 -30.51 -18.45
C ASP A 357 -46.23 -31.29 -19.69
N ASN A 358 -45.20 -30.78 -20.39
CA ASN A 358 -44.63 -31.39 -21.62
C ASN A 358 -43.14 -31.75 -21.51
N VAL A 359 -42.52 -31.55 -20.35
CA VAL A 359 -41.14 -31.91 -20.02
C VAL A 359 -41.17 -32.85 -18.79
#